data_ee8eef69e8e0d3297ebdf21dcea6f7c7
#
_entry.id   ee8eef69e8e0d3297ebdf21dcea6f7c7
#
_cell.length_a   1.000
_cell.length_b   1.000
_cell.length_c   1.000
_cell.angle_alpha   90.00
_cell.angle_beta   90.00
_cell.angle_gamma   90.00
#
_symmetry.space_group_name_H-M   'P 1'
#
loop_
_entity.id
_entity.type
_entity.pdbx_description
1 polymer ?
#
loop_
_entity_poly.entity_id
_entity_poly.type
_entity_poly.pdbx_seq_one_letter_code
_entity_poly.pdbx_strand_id
1 'polypeptide(L)'
;MRATIGWDIGGAHLKAARAEDGRIVAAVEVATPLWQGLDSLHAAFADLTRRLGSAEAHGVTMTGELCDAFASRREGVIGLAEIAAGHFADPRFYAGRAGFLPLARIADHTSAIASANWRASAEATALFARDALLLDIGSTTTDLIPIVAGNVAAVGEDDAGRLAAGELVYTGLTRSFVMAMAARAPFGGRWTPLMNEYFAAASDVRRTLGDLPEGADLMTTADGRDKTAKASRARLARMIGREAEDAPVEAWRALATWFAESQLRDICDAAFLRLSRGDAPPEAPVIAAGVGESLAFEVARRLGRACLRFAEIIGAPPEASTCAPAAAVALLIGRQA
;
A
#
# COMPACT_ATOMS: atom_id res chain seq x y z
N MET A 1 -0.30 -12.65 29.00
CA MET A 1 -0.58 -12.50 27.55
C MET A 1 0.51 -11.64 26.97
N ARG A 2 1.24 -12.16 26.00
CA ARG A 2 2.33 -11.43 25.37
C ARG A 2 1.77 -10.54 24.27
N ALA A 3 1.86 -9.22 24.45
CA ALA A 3 1.37 -8.24 23.49
C ALA A 3 2.51 -7.68 22.66
N THR A 4 2.33 -7.62 21.33
CA THR A 4 3.26 -6.96 20.40
C THR A 4 2.50 -5.96 19.54
N ILE A 5 3.15 -4.86 19.17
CA ILE A 5 2.61 -3.92 18.19
C ILE A 5 3.58 -3.80 17.02
N GLY A 6 3.05 -3.98 15.82
CA GLY A 6 3.74 -3.69 14.57
C GLY A 6 3.34 -2.32 14.03
N TRP A 7 4.31 -1.58 13.52
CA TRP A 7 4.16 -0.25 12.97
C TRP A 7 4.65 -0.24 11.53
N ASP A 8 3.89 0.38 10.62
CA ASP A 8 4.28 0.65 9.25
C ASP A 8 4.23 2.17 9.03
N ILE A 9 5.41 2.79 8.94
CA ILE A 9 5.58 4.24 8.77
C ILE A 9 5.61 4.53 7.27
N GLY A 10 4.43 4.78 6.68
CA GLY A 10 4.33 5.22 5.28
C GLY A 10 4.51 6.72 5.12
N GLY A 11 4.81 7.18 3.91
CA GLY A 11 4.92 8.61 3.60
C GLY A 11 3.60 9.38 3.76
N ALA A 12 2.46 8.71 3.65
CA ALA A 12 1.12 9.31 3.72
C ALA A 12 0.31 8.86 4.94
N HIS A 13 0.60 7.70 5.49
CA HIS A 13 -0.18 7.06 6.55
C HIS A 13 0.74 6.35 7.55
N LEU A 14 0.38 6.40 8.82
CA LEU A 14 0.90 5.51 9.84
C LEU A 14 -0.11 4.40 10.07
N LYS A 15 0.33 3.15 9.97
CA LYS A 15 -0.46 1.96 10.27
C LYS A 15 0.12 1.26 11.50
N ALA A 16 -0.77 0.74 12.33
CA ALA A 16 -0.38 -0.04 13.49
C ALA A 16 -1.31 -1.25 13.67
N ALA A 17 -0.75 -2.36 14.12
CA ALA A 17 -1.52 -3.55 14.47
C ALA A 17 -1.02 -4.15 15.79
N ARG A 18 -1.96 -4.54 16.64
CA ARG A 18 -1.71 -5.22 17.91
C ARG A 18 -1.92 -6.71 17.76
N ALA A 19 -0.94 -7.48 18.22
CA ALA A 19 -1.10 -8.92 18.38
C ALA A 19 -1.05 -9.30 19.87
N GLU A 20 -1.87 -10.27 20.25
CA GLU A 20 -1.88 -10.90 21.57
C GLU A 20 -1.72 -12.41 21.39
N ASP A 21 -0.72 -12.99 22.07
CA ASP A 21 -0.40 -14.42 21.96
C ASP A 21 -0.30 -14.91 20.51
N GLY A 22 0.29 -14.08 19.62
CA GLY A 22 0.52 -14.40 18.21
C GLY A 22 -0.71 -14.26 17.31
N ARG A 23 -1.79 -13.59 17.75
CA ARG A 23 -2.99 -13.31 16.97
C ARG A 23 -3.25 -11.82 16.88
N ILE A 24 -3.52 -11.30 15.69
CA ILE A 24 -3.90 -9.91 15.52
C ILE A 24 -5.30 -9.68 16.11
N VAL A 25 -5.40 -8.73 17.03
CA VAL A 25 -6.65 -8.39 17.72
C VAL A 25 -7.17 -7.00 17.34
N ALA A 26 -6.30 -6.11 16.83
CA ALA A 26 -6.68 -4.79 16.35
C ALA A 26 -5.70 -4.31 15.27
N ALA A 27 -6.19 -3.51 14.33
CA ALA A 27 -5.38 -2.81 13.34
C ALA A 27 -6.01 -1.44 13.04
N VAL A 28 -5.19 -0.40 12.90
CA VAL A 28 -5.64 0.98 12.74
C VAL A 28 -4.71 1.73 11.80
N GLU A 29 -5.28 2.58 10.95
CA GLU A 29 -4.58 3.48 10.05
C GLU A 29 -4.97 4.93 10.34
N VAL A 30 -4.00 5.86 10.26
CA VAL A 30 -4.23 7.30 10.34
C VAL A 30 -3.44 8.03 9.26
N ALA A 31 -3.97 9.15 8.77
CA ALA A 31 -3.26 10.00 7.82
C ALA A 31 -2.05 10.67 8.50
N THR A 32 -0.90 10.60 7.81
CA THR A 32 0.36 11.15 8.32
C THR A 32 1.17 11.67 7.13
N PRO A 33 0.84 12.85 6.59
CA PRO A 33 1.50 13.41 5.41
C PRO A 33 2.90 13.93 5.76
N LEU A 34 3.92 13.07 5.73
CA LEU A 34 5.29 13.38 6.17
C LEU A 34 5.93 14.54 5.39
N TRP A 35 5.54 14.76 4.13
CA TRP A 35 6.02 15.89 3.33
C TRP A 35 5.53 17.26 3.83
N GLN A 36 4.55 17.31 4.74
CA GLN A 36 4.07 18.53 5.40
C GLN A 36 4.76 18.79 6.75
N GLY A 37 5.62 17.87 7.19
CA GLY A 37 6.34 17.95 8.46
C GLY A 37 6.16 16.69 9.31
N LEU A 38 7.14 16.47 10.19
CA LEU A 38 7.20 15.26 11.01
C LEU A 38 6.34 15.33 12.29
N ASP A 39 5.80 16.50 12.64
CA ASP A 39 4.92 16.66 13.82
C ASP A 39 3.67 15.80 13.74
N SER A 40 3.16 15.60 12.51
CA SER A 40 2.02 14.69 12.27
C SER A 40 2.32 13.26 12.66
N LEU A 41 3.56 12.79 12.49
CA LEU A 41 4.00 11.45 12.86
C LEU A 41 4.05 11.29 14.39
N HIS A 42 4.57 12.27 15.12
CA HIS A 42 4.58 12.27 16.58
C HIS A 42 3.15 12.20 17.16
N ALA A 43 2.25 13.01 16.61
CA ALA A 43 0.84 13.01 17.02
C ALA A 43 0.16 11.68 16.71
N ALA A 44 0.45 11.08 15.54
CA ALA A 44 -0.09 9.79 15.13
C ALA A 44 0.40 8.64 16.03
N PHE A 45 1.69 8.59 16.37
CA PHE A 45 2.20 7.61 17.34
C PHE A 45 1.52 7.72 18.69
N ALA A 46 1.35 8.92 19.24
CA ALA A 46 0.67 9.13 20.51
C ALA A 46 -0.80 8.70 20.44
N ASP A 47 -1.51 9.02 19.37
CA ASP A 47 -2.91 8.62 19.18
C ASP A 47 -3.07 7.11 19.08
N LEU A 48 -2.29 6.45 18.21
CA LEU A 48 -2.40 5.01 18.00
C LEU A 48 -1.94 4.21 19.23
N THR A 49 -0.92 4.66 19.94
CA THR A 49 -0.51 4.04 21.22
C THR A 49 -1.63 4.08 22.24
N ARG A 50 -2.36 5.21 22.34
CA ARG A 50 -3.53 5.31 23.24
C ARG A 50 -4.65 4.35 22.85
N ARG A 51 -4.91 4.17 21.54
CA ARG A 51 -5.98 3.28 21.04
C ARG A 51 -5.61 1.80 21.20
N LEU A 52 -4.36 1.44 20.95
CA LEU A 52 -3.90 0.06 20.97
C LEU A 52 -3.39 -0.40 22.33
N GLY A 53 -3.14 0.52 23.26
CA GLY A 53 -2.59 0.21 24.57
C GLY A 53 -1.09 -0.12 24.56
N SER A 54 -0.55 -0.50 25.73
CA SER A 54 0.85 -0.88 25.88
C SER A 54 1.15 -2.27 25.32
N ALA A 55 2.39 -2.48 24.89
CA ALA A 55 2.89 -3.77 24.42
C ALA A 55 4.30 -4.04 24.96
N GLU A 56 4.70 -5.30 25.02
CA GLU A 56 6.01 -5.74 25.48
C GLU A 56 7.09 -5.57 24.40
N ALA A 57 6.71 -5.61 23.12
CA ALA A 57 7.63 -5.42 22.02
C ALA A 57 6.97 -4.59 20.89
N HIS A 58 7.79 -3.75 20.27
CA HIS A 58 7.42 -2.92 19.12
C HIS A 58 8.31 -3.26 17.92
N GLY A 59 7.68 -3.75 16.83
CA GLY A 59 8.32 -3.94 15.54
C GLY A 59 7.96 -2.78 14.61
N VAL A 60 8.93 -2.30 13.83
CA VAL A 60 8.76 -1.15 12.92
C VAL A 60 9.22 -1.53 11.52
N THR A 61 8.40 -1.25 10.53
CA THR A 61 8.78 -1.18 9.12
C THR A 61 8.45 0.20 8.58
N MET A 62 8.99 0.56 7.41
CA MET A 62 8.79 1.89 6.86
C MET A 62 8.84 1.92 5.33
N THR A 63 8.17 2.92 4.77
CA THR A 63 8.20 3.32 3.35
C THR A 63 8.15 4.84 3.21
N GLY A 64 8.16 5.55 4.34
CA GLY A 64 8.15 7.01 4.40
C GLY A 64 9.52 7.67 4.25
N GLU A 65 10.60 6.89 4.19
CA GLU A 65 11.98 7.37 4.11
C GLU A 65 12.33 8.09 2.80
N LEU A 66 11.51 7.92 1.76
CA LEU A 66 11.66 8.62 0.48
C LEU A 66 10.91 9.96 0.41
N CYS A 67 10.22 10.37 1.48
CA CYS A 67 9.49 11.65 1.44
C CYS A 67 10.45 12.84 1.41
N ASP A 68 9.96 13.97 0.87
CA ASP A 68 10.74 15.21 0.69
C ASP A 68 11.19 15.89 2.01
N ALA A 69 10.79 15.33 3.17
CA ALA A 69 11.29 15.78 4.47
C ALA A 69 12.75 15.41 4.73
N PHE A 70 13.33 14.52 3.94
CA PHE A 70 14.70 14.03 4.10
C PHE A 70 15.51 14.28 2.82
N ALA A 71 16.78 14.62 2.96
CA ALA A 71 17.68 14.87 1.83
C ALA A 71 18.14 13.58 1.13
N SER A 72 18.03 12.42 1.81
CA SER A 72 18.35 11.12 1.25
C SER A 72 17.56 10.01 1.92
N ARG A 73 17.40 8.87 1.21
CA ARG A 73 16.79 7.66 1.75
C ARG A 73 17.45 7.18 3.04
N ARG A 74 18.79 7.28 3.09
CA ARG A 74 19.56 6.94 4.30
C ARG A 74 19.17 7.81 5.49
N GLU A 75 19.10 9.11 5.30
CA GLU A 75 18.67 10.04 6.35
C GLU A 75 17.22 9.77 6.76
N GLY A 76 16.35 9.48 5.80
CA GLY A 76 14.96 9.12 6.07
C GLY A 76 14.83 7.88 6.95
N VAL A 77 15.56 6.81 6.65
CA VAL A 77 15.54 5.58 7.49
C VAL A 77 16.04 5.90 8.90
N ILE A 78 17.16 6.60 9.05
CA ILE A 78 17.71 6.94 10.36
C ILE A 78 16.75 7.84 11.13
N GLY A 79 16.27 8.93 10.51
CA GLY A 79 15.37 9.88 11.16
C GLY A 79 14.05 9.26 11.61
N LEU A 80 13.42 8.43 10.76
CA LEU A 80 12.19 7.73 11.14
C LEU A 80 12.43 6.70 12.27
N ALA A 81 13.60 6.03 12.26
CA ALA A 81 13.96 5.11 13.31
C ALA A 81 14.20 5.82 14.67
N GLU A 82 14.85 6.97 14.65
CA GLU A 82 15.07 7.80 15.85
C GLU A 82 13.74 8.34 16.40
N ILE A 83 12.84 8.79 15.54
CA ILE A 83 11.49 9.21 15.95
C ILE A 83 10.76 8.05 16.63
N ALA A 84 10.72 6.86 16.04
CA ALA A 84 10.08 5.70 16.63
C ALA A 84 10.72 5.32 17.99
N ALA A 85 12.05 5.37 18.09
CA ALA A 85 12.77 5.12 19.34
C ALA A 85 12.49 6.17 20.42
N GLY A 86 12.09 7.37 20.06
CA GLY A 86 11.61 8.38 21.01
C GLY A 86 10.24 8.09 21.62
N HIS A 87 9.44 7.21 20.98
CA HIS A 87 8.10 6.83 21.44
C HIS A 87 8.07 5.48 22.18
N PHE A 88 8.98 4.57 21.86
CA PHE A 88 8.94 3.19 22.37
C PHE A 88 10.28 2.80 23.00
N ALA A 89 10.21 2.02 24.08
CA ALA A 89 11.40 1.40 24.65
C ALA A 89 11.85 0.24 23.76
N ASP A 90 13.11 0.28 23.30
CA ASP A 90 13.79 -0.76 22.52
C ASP A 90 13.00 -1.26 21.29
N PRO A 91 12.52 -0.37 20.37
CA PRO A 91 11.83 -0.81 19.17
C PRO A 91 12.80 -1.57 18.25
N ARG A 92 12.27 -2.53 17.52
CA ARG A 92 13.00 -3.36 16.57
C ARG A 92 12.58 -3.03 15.15
N PHE A 93 13.55 -2.82 14.28
CA PHE A 93 13.32 -2.38 12.91
C PHE A 93 13.48 -3.57 11.96
N TYR A 94 12.45 -3.82 11.18
CA TYR A 94 12.45 -4.92 10.22
C TYR A 94 13.36 -4.60 9.05
N ALA A 95 14.34 -5.48 8.81
CA ALA A 95 15.39 -5.35 7.81
C ALA A 95 15.36 -6.52 6.80
N GLY A 96 14.16 -6.93 6.37
CA GLY A 96 13.99 -8.02 5.42
C GLY A 96 14.69 -9.30 5.90
N ARG A 97 15.57 -9.88 5.06
CA ARG A 97 16.30 -11.13 5.38
C ARG A 97 17.17 -11.04 6.63
N ALA A 98 17.57 -9.84 7.05
CA ALA A 98 18.35 -9.65 8.29
C ALA A 98 17.49 -9.72 9.56
N GLY A 99 16.16 -9.86 9.42
CA GLY A 99 15.23 -9.91 10.55
C GLY A 99 15.05 -8.56 11.23
N PHE A 100 14.92 -8.56 12.55
CA PHE A 100 14.71 -7.33 13.32
C PHE A 100 16.01 -6.83 13.95
N LEU A 101 16.32 -5.57 13.76
CA LEU A 101 17.54 -4.92 14.24
C LEU A 101 17.23 -3.86 15.29
N PRO A 102 18.10 -3.70 16.31
CA PRO A 102 18.00 -2.60 17.27
C PRO A 102 18.45 -1.28 16.63
N LEU A 103 18.06 -0.14 17.23
CA LEU A 103 18.40 1.21 16.74
C LEU A 103 19.90 1.38 16.46
N ALA A 104 20.77 0.84 17.30
CA ALA A 104 22.23 0.96 17.13
C ALA A 104 22.78 0.33 15.84
N ARG A 105 22.01 -0.53 15.16
CA ARG A 105 22.43 -1.20 13.92
C ARG A 105 21.82 -0.57 12.66
N ILE A 106 20.95 0.44 12.79
CA ILE A 106 20.20 1.00 11.66
C ILE A 106 21.13 1.65 10.62
N ALA A 107 22.11 2.41 11.08
CA ALA A 107 23.02 3.17 10.19
C ALA A 107 23.78 2.26 9.19
N ASP A 108 24.05 1.02 9.57
CA ASP A 108 24.77 0.05 8.74
C ASP A 108 23.84 -0.79 7.83
N HIS A 109 22.49 -0.72 8.05
CA HIS A 109 21.52 -1.57 7.38
C HIS A 109 20.39 -0.77 6.72
N THR A 110 20.58 0.51 6.43
CA THR A 110 19.52 1.39 5.91
C THR A 110 18.91 0.86 4.61
N SER A 111 19.69 0.28 3.72
CA SER A 111 19.17 -0.29 2.48
C SER A 111 18.30 -1.54 2.68
N ALA A 112 18.54 -2.31 3.73
CA ALA A 112 17.75 -3.50 4.05
C ALA A 112 16.43 -3.15 4.77
N ILE A 113 16.37 -1.97 5.42
CA ILE A 113 15.20 -1.48 6.16
C ILE A 113 14.29 -0.68 5.25
N ALA A 114 14.87 0.11 4.34
CA ALA A 114 14.14 0.97 3.43
C ALA A 114 13.16 0.16 2.58
N SER A 115 11.89 0.58 2.58
CA SER A 115 10.80 -0.05 1.82
C SER A 115 10.68 -1.57 2.01
N ALA A 116 10.99 -2.10 3.20
CA ALA A 116 10.96 -3.55 3.47
C ALA A 116 9.56 -4.08 3.85
N ASN A 117 8.55 -3.23 3.94
CA ASN A 117 7.21 -3.55 4.39
C ASN A 117 6.51 -4.66 3.57
N TRP A 118 6.66 -4.64 2.25
CA TRP A 118 6.14 -5.67 1.35
C TRP A 118 6.64 -7.08 1.71
N ARG A 119 7.92 -7.15 2.11
CA ARG A 119 8.53 -8.42 2.46
C ARG A 119 7.99 -8.96 3.78
N ALA A 120 7.75 -8.08 4.77
CA ALA A 120 7.09 -8.47 6.01
C ALA A 120 5.71 -9.06 5.72
N SER A 121 4.88 -8.40 4.88
CA SER A 121 3.57 -8.93 4.46
C SER A 121 3.69 -10.29 3.76
N ALA A 122 4.70 -10.45 2.89
CA ALA A 122 4.93 -11.69 2.18
C ALA A 122 5.40 -12.83 3.12
N GLU A 123 6.32 -12.55 4.06
CA GLU A 123 6.77 -13.52 5.06
C GLU A 123 5.63 -13.93 6.00
N ALA A 124 4.79 -12.98 6.44
CA ALA A 124 3.61 -13.32 7.21
C ALA A 124 2.62 -14.16 6.40
N THR A 125 2.39 -13.84 5.12
CA THR A 125 1.54 -14.65 4.22
C THR A 125 2.07 -16.08 4.10
N ALA A 126 3.40 -16.25 3.96
CA ALA A 126 4.04 -17.55 3.83
C ALA A 126 3.89 -18.45 5.06
N LEU A 127 3.58 -17.88 6.24
CA LEU A 127 3.27 -18.68 7.45
C LEU A 127 1.93 -19.39 7.37
N PHE A 128 0.99 -18.89 6.54
CA PHE A 128 -0.40 -19.37 6.46
C PHE A 128 -0.76 -19.93 5.08
N ALA A 129 0.01 -19.59 4.05
CA ALA A 129 -0.22 -20.06 2.68
C ALA A 129 1.09 -20.64 2.11
N ARG A 130 1.06 -21.92 1.73
CA ARG A 130 2.21 -22.60 1.14
C ARG A 130 2.58 -22.04 -0.23
N ASP A 131 1.57 -21.86 -1.07
CA ASP A 131 1.69 -21.33 -2.43
C ASP A 131 0.61 -20.27 -2.63
N ALA A 132 1.00 -19.06 -3.03
CA ALA A 132 0.09 -17.92 -3.21
C ALA A 132 0.75 -16.83 -4.07
N LEU A 133 -0.07 -15.91 -4.56
CA LEU A 133 0.37 -14.60 -5.04
C LEU A 133 -0.18 -13.54 -4.07
N LEU A 134 0.67 -12.97 -3.21
CA LEU A 134 0.28 -11.81 -2.42
C LEU A 134 0.14 -10.61 -3.35
N LEU A 135 -1.02 -9.97 -3.30
CA LEU A 135 -1.36 -8.75 -4.03
C LEU A 135 -1.79 -7.69 -3.03
N ASP A 136 -0.82 -6.88 -2.60
CA ASP A 136 -1.06 -5.77 -1.67
C ASP A 136 -1.23 -4.47 -2.47
N ILE A 137 -2.48 -4.00 -2.57
CA ILE A 137 -2.82 -2.76 -3.27
C ILE A 137 -3.02 -1.67 -2.24
N GLY A 138 -1.99 -0.87 -2.05
CA GLY A 138 -2.00 0.27 -1.15
C GLY A 138 -2.70 1.50 -1.76
N SER A 139 -2.55 2.64 -1.09
CA SER A 139 -3.02 3.93 -1.60
C SER A 139 -2.23 4.40 -2.83
N THR A 140 -0.94 4.07 -2.91
CA THR A 140 0.02 4.59 -3.91
C THR A 140 0.55 3.52 -4.84
N THR A 141 0.87 2.33 -4.32
CA THR A 141 1.59 1.25 -5.00
C THR A 141 0.85 -0.07 -4.89
N THR A 142 1.22 -1.00 -5.74
CA THR A 142 0.79 -2.39 -5.72
C THR A 142 2.00 -3.30 -5.66
N ASP A 143 2.04 -4.18 -4.68
CA ASP A 143 3.04 -5.22 -4.49
C ASP A 143 2.50 -6.57 -4.98
N LEU A 144 3.26 -7.26 -5.84
CA LEU A 144 2.92 -8.58 -6.39
C LEU A 144 4.02 -9.58 -6.03
N ILE A 145 3.82 -10.33 -4.97
CA ILE A 145 4.86 -11.16 -4.39
C ILE A 145 4.44 -12.64 -4.41
N PRO A 146 5.10 -13.48 -5.21
CA PRO A 146 4.86 -14.93 -5.18
C PRO A 146 5.36 -15.54 -3.86
N ILE A 147 4.54 -16.43 -3.32
CA ILE A 147 4.88 -17.34 -2.23
C ILE A 147 4.92 -18.74 -2.83
N VAL A 148 6.04 -19.43 -2.66
CA VAL A 148 6.25 -20.76 -3.24
C VAL A 148 6.85 -21.70 -2.19
N ALA A 149 6.19 -22.82 -1.95
CA ALA A 149 6.59 -23.80 -0.95
C ALA A 149 6.82 -23.16 0.45
N GLY A 150 6.01 -22.18 0.83
CA GLY A 150 6.12 -21.46 2.10
C GLY A 150 7.28 -20.46 2.17
N ASN A 151 7.82 -20.04 1.03
CA ASN A 151 8.92 -19.07 0.97
C ASN A 151 8.55 -17.89 0.06
N VAL A 152 9.06 -16.72 0.41
CA VAL A 152 8.95 -15.53 -0.44
C VAL A 152 9.84 -15.69 -1.67
N ALA A 153 9.24 -15.75 -2.86
CA ALA A 153 9.92 -15.98 -4.15
C ALA A 153 10.12 -14.66 -4.95
N ALA A 154 10.30 -13.54 -4.26
CA ALA A 154 10.63 -12.27 -4.88
C ALA A 154 12.04 -12.30 -5.50
N VAL A 155 12.21 -11.64 -6.64
CA VAL A 155 13.47 -11.52 -7.39
C VAL A 155 14.16 -10.19 -7.09
N GLY A 156 13.39 -9.09 -7.01
CA GLY A 156 13.91 -7.79 -6.64
C GLY A 156 14.08 -7.68 -5.13
N GLU A 157 15.21 -7.10 -4.70
CA GLU A 157 15.47 -6.86 -3.28
C GLU A 157 15.23 -5.39 -2.88
N ASP A 158 15.26 -4.49 -3.85
CA ASP A 158 14.97 -3.05 -3.70
C ASP A 158 13.88 -2.60 -4.69
N ASP A 159 13.46 -1.35 -4.59
CA ASP A 159 12.40 -0.81 -5.43
C ASP A 159 12.75 -0.88 -6.92
N ALA A 160 13.99 -0.59 -7.31
CA ALA A 160 14.43 -0.62 -8.71
C ALA A 160 14.37 -2.03 -9.29
N GLY A 161 14.88 -3.02 -8.56
CA GLY A 161 14.80 -4.43 -8.94
C GLY A 161 13.36 -4.94 -9.00
N ARG A 162 12.52 -4.52 -8.04
CA ARG A 162 11.11 -4.92 -7.98
C ARG A 162 10.27 -4.28 -9.07
N LEU A 163 10.50 -3.00 -9.41
CA LEU A 163 9.89 -2.32 -10.55
C LEU A 163 10.24 -3.06 -11.85
N ALA A 164 11.53 -3.38 -12.06
CA ALA A 164 11.99 -4.10 -13.25
C ALA A 164 11.42 -5.53 -13.33
N ALA A 165 11.19 -6.20 -12.18
CA ALA A 165 10.65 -7.54 -12.11
C ALA A 165 9.12 -7.61 -12.19
N GLY A 166 8.41 -6.48 -12.18
CA GLY A 166 6.95 -6.43 -12.07
C GLY A 166 6.43 -6.84 -10.69
N GLU A 167 7.26 -6.76 -9.65
CA GLU A 167 6.89 -7.06 -8.26
C GLU A 167 6.41 -5.82 -7.50
N LEU A 168 6.68 -4.64 -8.05
CA LEU A 168 6.18 -3.35 -7.63
C LEU A 168 5.61 -2.63 -8.84
N VAL A 169 4.33 -2.27 -8.77
CA VAL A 169 3.67 -1.40 -9.75
C VAL A 169 3.33 -0.08 -9.07
N TYR A 170 3.75 1.03 -9.67
CA TYR A 170 3.54 2.34 -9.03
C TYR A 170 2.13 2.86 -9.31
N THR A 171 1.15 2.04 -8.96
CA THR A 171 -0.28 2.37 -9.01
C THR A 171 -0.99 1.80 -7.78
N GLY A 172 -1.92 2.57 -7.21
CA GLY A 172 -2.70 2.19 -6.03
C GLY A 172 -4.10 2.78 -6.07
N LEU A 173 -4.90 2.52 -5.06
CA LEU A 173 -6.34 2.83 -5.05
C LEU A 173 -6.65 4.32 -5.15
N THR A 174 -5.86 5.20 -4.50
CA THR A 174 -6.25 6.60 -4.30
C THR A 174 -5.25 7.62 -4.85
N ARG A 175 -3.95 7.37 -4.77
CA ARG A 175 -2.90 8.38 -5.02
C ARG A 175 -2.22 8.29 -6.38
N SER A 176 -2.57 7.33 -7.23
CA SER A 176 -2.04 7.29 -8.60
C SER A 176 -2.57 8.47 -9.39
N PHE A 177 -1.68 9.22 -10.05
CA PHE A 177 -2.07 10.36 -10.85
C PHE A 177 -2.66 9.89 -12.18
N VAL A 178 -3.79 10.49 -12.61
CA VAL A 178 -4.47 10.09 -13.85
C VAL A 178 -3.56 10.25 -15.06
N MET A 179 -2.69 11.27 -15.09
CA MET A 179 -1.69 11.48 -16.14
C MET A 179 -0.66 10.34 -16.27
N ALA A 180 -0.47 9.55 -15.21
CA ALA A 180 0.42 8.39 -15.23
C ALA A 180 -0.30 7.09 -15.61
N MET A 181 -1.63 7.05 -15.57
CA MET A 181 -2.41 5.86 -15.94
C MET A 181 -2.54 5.67 -17.44
N ALA A 182 -2.55 6.77 -18.20
CA ALA A 182 -2.68 6.74 -19.66
C ALA A 182 -2.15 8.03 -20.30
N ALA A 183 -1.62 7.94 -21.51
CA ALA A 183 -1.21 9.11 -22.29
C ALA A 183 -2.39 9.80 -23.00
N ARG A 184 -3.47 9.09 -23.20
CA ARG A 184 -4.69 9.57 -23.87
C ARG A 184 -5.90 8.76 -23.42
N ALA A 185 -7.09 9.32 -23.59
CA ALA A 185 -8.35 8.63 -23.29
C ALA A 185 -9.40 8.86 -24.40
N PRO A 186 -10.36 7.92 -24.59
CA PRO A 186 -11.45 8.12 -25.56
C PRO A 186 -12.50 9.05 -24.96
N PHE A 187 -12.84 10.11 -25.66
CA PHE A 187 -13.91 11.02 -25.28
C PHE A 187 -14.62 11.59 -26.52
N GLY A 188 -15.95 11.53 -26.55
CA GLY A 188 -16.75 12.04 -27.68
C GLY A 188 -16.37 11.38 -29.01
N GLY A 189 -16.04 10.10 -29.04
CA GLY A 189 -15.66 9.35 -30.25
C GLY A 189 -14.25 9.66 -30.79
N ARG A 190 -13.40 10.32 -29.98
CA ARG A 190 -12.02 10.69 -30.36
C ARG A 190 -11.04 10.32 -29.26
N TRP A 191 -9.81 10.00 -29.68
CA TRP A 191 -8.69 9.91 -28.74
C TRP A 191 -8.22 11.32 -28.36
N THR A 192 -8.31 11.64 -27.08
CA THR A 192 -7.91 12.94 -26.53
C THR A 192 -6.64 12.73 -25.70
N PRO A 193 -5.52 13.39 -26.05
CA PRO A 193 -4.34 13.40 -25.19
C PRO A 193 -4.65 14.00 -23.81
N LEU A 194 -4.01 13.47 -22.77
CA LEU A 194 -4.15 14.01 -21.44
C LEU A 194 -3.21 15.18 -21.20
N MET A 195 -3.65 16.14 -20.42
CA MET A 195 -2.77 17.18 -19.88
C MET A 195 -1.81 16.55 -18.87
N ASN A 196 -0.51 16.84 -19.01
CA ASN A 196 0.53 16.37 -18.11
C ASN A 196 0.60 17.25 -16.87
N GLU A 197 -0.51 17.25 -16.10
CA GLU A 197 -0.70 18.05 -14.91
C GLU A 197 -1.42 17.24 -13.82
N TYR A 198 -1.08 17.49 -12.57
CA TYR A 198 -1.74 16.86 -11.43
C TYR A 198 -3.12 17.50 -11.17
N PHE A 199 -4.09 17.22 -12.02
CA PHE A 199 -5.47 17.67 -11.83
C PHE A 199 -6.37 16.62 -11.16
N ALA A 200 -6.10 15.33 -11.37
CA ALA A 200 -6.92 14.24 -10.85
C ALA A 200 -6.06 13.03 -10.44
N ALA A 201 -6.58 12.26 -9.49
CA ALA A 201 -5.99 11.03 -9.01
C ALA A 201 -6.97 9.84 -9.12
N ALA A 202 -6.48 8.63 -8.83
CA ALA A 202 -7.29 7.40 -8.80
C ALA A 202 -8.51 7.52 -7.91
N SER A 203 -8.41 8.24 -6.78
CA SER A 203 -9.58 8.52 -5.91
C SER A 203 -10.69 9.27 -6.64
N ASP A 204 -10.37 10.16 -7.60
CA ASP A 204 -11.37 10.86 -8.41
C ASP A 204 -12.04 9.92 -9.41
N VAL A 205 -11.26 9.01 -9.98
CA VAL A 205 -11.78 7.95 -10.86
C VAL A 205 -12.77 7.08 -10.08
N ARG A 206 -12.36 6.53 -8.94
CA ARG A 206 -13.18 5.63 -8.12
C ARG A 206 -14.42 6.33 -7.56
N ARG A 207 -14.28 7.58 -7.11
CA ARG A 207 -15.42 8.38 -6.62
C ARG A 207 -16.43 8.71 -7.73
N THR A 208 -15.96 8.93 -8.97
CA THR A 208 -16.83 9.13 -10.13
C THR A 208 -17.57 7.84 -10.50
N LEU A 209 -16.96 6.68 -10.32
CA LEU A 209 -17.58 5.36 -10.51
C LEU A 209 -18.52 4.99 -9.36
N GLY A 210 -18.28 5.51 -8.15
CA GLY A 210 -19.05 5.20 -6.95
C GLY A 210 -18.57 3.92 -6.24
N ASP A 211 -17.34 3.49 -6.50
CA ASP A 211 -16.73 2.26 -5.96
C ASP A 211 -15.53 2.54 -5.02
N LEU A 212 -15.30 3.81 -4.63
CA LEU A 212 -14.31 4.16 -3.63
C LEU A 212 -14.81 3.75 -2.23
N PRO A 213 -14.10 2.88 -1.50
CA PRO A 213 -14.50 2.52 -0.14
C PRO A 213 -14.54 3.75 0.78
N GLU A 214 -15.47 3.76 1.73
CA GLU A 214 -15.55 4.82 2.73
C GLU A 214 -14.26 4.85 3.56
N GLY A 215 -13.74 6.06 3.81
CA GLY A 215 -12.50 6.26 4.56
C GLY A 215 -11.20 5.91 3.81
N ALA A 216 -11.25 5.38 2.58
CA ALA A 216 -10.05 4.99 1.85
C ALA A 216 -9.19 6.17 1.36
N ASP A 217 -9.79 7.35 1.13
CA ASP A 217 -9.11 8.56 0.68
C ASP A 217 -8.89 9.53 1.84
N LEU A 218 -7.78 9.37 2.55
CA LEU A 218 -7.41 10.20 3.70
C LEU A 218 -6.67 11.49 3.31
N MET A 219 -6.26 11.63 2.03
CA MET A 219 -5.43 12.74 1.58
C MET A 219 -6.26 13.89 1.00
N THR A 220 -5.67 15.08 0.94
CA THR A 220 -6.28 16.23 0.25
C THR A 220 -6.39 15.96 -1.25
N THR A 221 -7.42 16.54 -1.89
CA THR A 221 -7.57 16.49 -3.36
C THR A 221 -6.54 17.38 -4.06
N ALA A 222 -6.32 17.16 -5.35
CA ALA A 222 -5.35 17.93 -6.14
C ALA A 222 -5.59 19.44 -6.12
N ASP A 223 -6.85 19.88 -6.01
CA ASP A 223 -7.25 21.29 -5.99
C ASP A 223 -7.67 21.79 -4.60
N GLY A 224 -7.53 20.95 -3.56
CA GLY A 224 -7.96 21.27 -2.18
C GLY A 224 -9.47 21.41 -1.98
N ARG A 225 -10.28 21.09 -3.01
CA ARG A 225 -11.75 21.19 -2.94
C ARG A 225 -12.39 19.88 -2.48
N ASP A 226 -13.73 19.88 -2.42
CA ASP A 226 -14.56 18.80 -1.90
C ASP A 226 -14.27 17.43 -2.53
N LYS A 227 -14.44 16.39 -1.74
CA LYS A 227 -14.38 14.97 -2.12
C LYS A 227 -15.74 14.44 -2.57
N THR A 228 -16.44 15.16 -3.46
CA THR A 228 -17.72 14.74 -4.03
C THR A 228 -17.55 14.16 -5.44
N ALA A 229 -18.49 13.33 -5.88
CA ALA A 229 -18.49 12.82 -7.26
C ALA A 229 -18.57 13.96 -8.30
N LYS A 230 -19.27 15.07 -7.97
CA LYS A 230 -19.34 16.26 -8.84
C LYS A 230 -17.97 16.93 -8.95
N ALA A 231 -17.27 17.15 -7.85
CA ALA A 231 -15.94 17.76 -7.86
C ALA A 231 -14.90 16.84 -8.54
N SER A 232 -15.00 15.52 -8.34
CA SER A 232 -14.14 14.56 -9.02
C SER A 232 -14.32 14.57 -10.55
N ARG A 233 -15.56 14.67 -11.03
CA ARG A 233 -15.80 14.84 -12.48
C ARG A 233 -15.19 16.12 -13.03
N ALA A 234 -15.24 17.24 -12.29
CA ALA A 234 -14.60 18.48 -12.70
C ALA A 234 -13.07 18.33 -12.80
N ARG A 235 -12.44 17.60 -11.85
CA ARG A 235 -11.01 17.30 -11.92
C ARG A 235 -10.66 16.39 -13.10
N LEU A 236 -11.48 15.36 -13.38
CA LEU A 236 -11.29 14.49 -14.54
C LEU A 236 -11.49 15.24 -15.87
N ALA A 237 -12.44 16.19 -15.93
CA ALA A 237 -12.67 16.99 -17.11
C ALA A 237 -11.43 17.85 -17.47
N ARG A 238 -10.76 18.42 -16.47
CA ARG A 238 -9.50 19.15 -16.69
C ARG A 238 -8.41 18.31 -17.32
N MET A 239 -8.36 17.01 -17.02
CA MET A 239 -7.37 16.12 -17.65
C MET A 239 -7.43 16.11 -19.16
N ILE A 240 -8.59 16.42 -19.76
CA ILE A 240 -8.82 16.47 -21.20
C ILE A 240 -9.19 17.87 -21.72
N GLY A 241 -8.89 18.92 -20.92
CA GLY A 241 -9.11 20.32 -21.31
C GLY A 241 -10.56 20.73 -21.41
N ARG A 242 -11.42 20.20 -20.54
CA ARG A 242 -12.87 20.46 -20.53
C ARG A 242 -13.36 20.88 -19.14
N GLU A 243 -14.60 21.37 -19.11
CA GLU A 243 -15.36 21.59 -17.89
C GLU A 243 -16.37 20.44 -17.68
N ALA A 244 -16.80 20.24 -16.43
CA ALA A 244 -17.72 19.15 -16.09
C ALA A 244 -19.09 19.28 -16.79
N GLU A 245 -19.49 20.50 -17.11
CA GLU A 245 -20.74 20.88 -17.77
C GLU A 245 -20.72 20.62 -19.30
N ASP A 246 -19.56 20.35 -19.89
CA ASP A 246 -19.41 20.10 -21.35
C ASP A 246 -19.99 18.76 -21.79
N ALA A 247 -20.33 17.88 -20.83
CA ALA A 247 -20.89 16.57 -21.14
C ALA A 247 -21.78 16.02 -20.01
N PRO A 248 -22.69 15.10 -20.32
CA PRO A 248 -23.53 14.45 -19.30
C PRO A 248 -22.68 13.54 -18.38
N VAL A 249 -23.26 13.24 -17.20
CA VAL A 249 -22.58 12.42 -16.15
C VAL A 249 -22.09 11.07 -16.69
N GLU A 250 -22.85 10.47 -17.59
CA GLU A 250 -22.55 9.16 -18.21
C GLU A 250 -21.26 9.20 -19.02
N ALA A 251 -20.97 10.31 -19.70
CA ALA A 251 -19.71 10.46 -20.45
C ALA A 251 -18.50 10.53 -19.51
N TRP A 252 -18.64 11.18 -18.37
CA TRP A 252 -17.60 11.23 -17.33
C TRP A 252 -17.41 9.88 -16.62
N ARG A 253 -18.49 9.12 -16.41
CA ARG A 253 -18.39 7.74 -15.92
C ARG A 253 -17.66 6.83 -16.90
N ALA A 254 -17.97 6.96 -18.21
CA ALA A 254 -17.26 6.19 -19.25
C ALA A 254 -15.76 6.53 -19.29
N LEU A 255 -15.40 7.82 -19.17
CA LEU A 255 -14.02 8.25 -19.05
C LEU A 255 -13.34 7.68 -17.81
N ALA A 256 -14.01 7.73 -16.64
CA ALA A 256 -13.51 7.14 -15.40
C ALA A 256 -13.33 5.62 -15.52
N THR A 257 -14.27 4.93 -16.18
CA THR A 257 -14.14 3.48 -16.47
C THR A 257 -12.89 3.20 -17.30
N TRP A 258 -12.59 4.02 -18.31
CA TRP A 258 -11.37 3.88 -19.09
C TRP A 258 -10.11 3.95 -18.24
N PHE A 259 -10.00 4.91 -17.33
CA PHE A 259 -8.85 5.02 -16.43
C PHE A 259 -8.76 3.86 -15.46
N ALA A 260 -9.90 3.40 -14.92
CA ALA A 260 -9.95 2.24 -14.05
C ALA A 260 -9.47 0.98 -14.77
N GLU A 261 -9.87 0.78 -16.03
CA GLU A 261 -9.42 -0.34 -16.86
C GLU A 261 -7.93 -0.24 -17.21
N SER A 262 -7.41 0.96 -17.49
CA SER A 262 -5.98 1.16 -17.70
C SER A 262 -5.17 0.77 -16.47
N GLN A 263 -5.59 1.20 -15.27
CA GLN A 263 -4.97 0.83 -14.01
C GLN A 263 -4.98 -0.69 -13.77
N LEU A 264 -6.13 -1.32 -13.96
CA LEU A 264 -6.26 -2.77 -13.80
C LEU A 264 -5.41 -3.53 -14.82
N ARG A 265 -5.27 -2.99 -16.04
CA ARG A 265 -4.44 -3.59 -17.07
C ARG A 265 -2.97 -3.61 -16.66
N ASP A 266 -2.45 -2.50 -16.13
CA ASP A 266 -1.07 -2.41 -15.66
C ASP A 266 -0.78 -3.43 -14.54
N ILE A 267 -1.70 -3.59 -13.59
CA ILE A 267 -1.56 -4.58 -12.51
C ILE A 267 -1.65 -6.01 -13.06
N CYS A 268 -2.58 -6.28 -13.98
CA CYS A 268 -2.70 -7.60 -14.61
C CYS A 268 -1.45 -7.95 -15.45
N ASP A 269 -0.88 -6.99 -16.19
CA ASP A 269 0.32 -7.20 -16.99
C ASP A 269 1.51 -7.56 -16.11
N ALA A 270 1.68 -6.88 -14.98
CA ALA A 270 2.68 -7.23 -13.98
C ALA A 270 2.44 -8.63 -13.39
N ALA A 271 1.18 -8.97 -13.09
CA ALA A 271 0.83 -10.30 -12.60
C ALA A 271 1.11 -11.40 -13.64
N PHE A 272 0.77 -11.19 -14.92
CA PHE A 272 1.09 -12.12 -15.99
C PHE A 272 2.60 -12.27 -16.18
N LEU A 273 3.36 -11.17 -16.10
CA LEU A 273 4.82 -11.21 -16.16
C LEU A 273 5.38 -12.10 -15.03
N ARG A 274 4.89 -11.92 -13.79
CA ARG A 274 5.33 -12.75 -12.64
C ARG A 274 4.95 -14.21 -12.84
N LEU A 275 3.69 -14.48 -13.18
CA LEU A 275 3.20 -15.85 -13.37
C LEU A 275 3.85 -16.57 -14.56
N SER A 276 4.31 -15.82 -15.59
CA SER A 276 4.99 -16.41 -16.76
C SER A 276 6.32 -17.08 -16.43
N ARG A 277 6.89 -16.82 -15.23
CA ARG A 277 8.10 -17.51 -14.75
C ARG A 277 7.81 -18.94 -14.30
N GLY A 278 6.54 -19.31 -14.10
CA GLY A 278 6.17 -20.63 -13.61
C GLY A 278 6.43 -20.87 -12.13
N ASP A 279 6.74 -19.80 -11.37
CA ASP A 279 7.09 -19.93 -9.96
C ASP A 279 5.87 -20.31 -9.09
N ALA A 280 4.67 -19.78 -9.39
CA ALA A 280 3.45 -20.06 -8.66
C ALA A 280 2.56 -21.06 -9.40
N PRO A 281 2.12 -22.16 -8.75
CA PRO A 281 1.21 -23.13 -9.35
C PRO A 281 -0.09 -22.47 -9.86
N PRO A 282 -0.74 -22.99 -10.91
CA PRO A 282 -1.97 -22.42 -11.45
C PRO A 282 -3.11 -22.28 -10.43
N GLU A 283 -3.18 -23.20 -9.47
CA GLU A 283 -4.17 -23.23 -8.40
C GLU A 283 -3.84 -22.33 -7.21
N ALA A 284 -2.62 -21.77 -7.13
CA ALA A 284 -2.24 -20.89 -6.04
C ALA A 284 -3.17 -19.68 -5.98
N PRO A 285 -3.81 -19.39 -4.83
CA PRO A 285 -4.72 -18.27 -4.70
C PRO A 285 -3.99 -16.94 -4.74
N VAL A 286 -4.73 -15.88 -5.06
CA VAL A 286 -4.34 -14.51 -4.76
C VAL A 286 -4.69 -14.21 -3.30
N ILE A 287 -3.75 -13.64 -2.55
CA ILE A 287 -4.01 -13.11 -1.22
C ILE A 287 -4.10 -11.59 -1.34
N ALA A 288 -5.30 -11.07 -1.15
CA ALA A 288 -5.60 -9.65 -1.27
C ALA A 288 -5.29 -8.92 0.04
N ALA A 289 -4.52 -7.83 -0.06
CA ALA A 289 -4.16 -6.94 1.03
C ALA A 289 -4.22 -5.47 0.57
N GLY A 290 -4.11 -4.56 1.52
CA GLY A 290 -4.12 -3.12 1.28
C GLY A 290 -5.54 -2.54 1.18
N VAL A 291 -5.62 -1.22 1.12
CA VAL A 291 -6.88 -0.49 0.99
C VAL A 291 -7.60 -0.77 -0.34
N GLY A 292 -6.86 -1.23 -1.35
CA GLY A 292 -7.35 -1.59 -2.68
C GLY A 292 -7.69 -3.08 -2.84
N GLU A 293 -8.02 -3.82 -1.80
CA GLU A 293 -8.32 -5.25 -1.90
C GLU A 293 -9.44 -5.57 -2.91
N SER A 294 -10.41 -4.67 -3.12
CA SER A 294 -11.45 -4.84 -4.15
C SER A 294 -10.87 -4.95 -5.57
N LEU A 295 -9.80 -4.20 -5.86
CA LEU A 295 -9.07 -4.32 -7.13
C LEU A 295 -8.32 -5.66 -7.20
N ALA A 296 -7.76 -6.12 -6.08
CA ALA A 296 -7.08 -7.41 -6.04
C ALA A 296 -8.03 -8.58 -6.34
N PHE A 297 -9.29 -8.52 -5.88
CA PHE A 297 -10.34 -9.47 -6.25
C PHE A 297 -10.62 -9.45 -7.75
N GLU A 298 -10.71 -8.27 -8.35
CA GLU A 298 -10.92 -8.15 -9.81
C GLU A 298 -9.73 -8.66 -10.61
N VAL A 299 -8.49 -8.37 -10.17
CA VAL A 299 -7.28 -8.94 -10.79
C VAL A 299 -7.29 -10.46 -10.68
N ALA A 300 -7.57 -11.03 -9.52
CA ALA A 300 -7.66 -12.48 -9.32
C ALA A 300 -8.69 -13.13 -10.25
N ARG A 301 -9.87 -12.52 -10.38
CA ARG A 301 -10.93 -12.97 -11.32
C ARG A 301 -10.41 -12.99 -12.76
N ARG A 302 -9.68 -11.96 -13.20
CA ARG A 302 -9.09 -11.89 -14.57
C ARG A 302 -7.98 -12.91 -14.77
N LEU A 303 -7.26 -13.27 -13.71
CA LEU A 303 -6.25 -14.32 -13.73
C LEU A 303 -6.83 -15.74 -13.63
N GLY A 304 -8.14 -15.88 -13.39
CA GLY A 304 -8.80 -17.18 -13.18
C GLY A 304 -8.38 -17.85 -11.88
N ARG A 305 -8.02 -17.09 -10.82
CA ARG A 305 -7.54 -17.59 -9.54
C ARG A 305 -8.53 -17.30 -8.42
N ALA A 306 -8.57 -18.20 -7.43
CA ALA A 306 -9.27 -17.92 -6.17
C ALA A 306 -8.62 -16.69 -5.48
N CYS A 307 -9.41 -15.94 -4.73
CA CYS A 307 -8.93 -14.79 -3.96
C CYS A 307 -9.40 -14.91 -2.51
N LEU A 308 -8.46 -14.74 -1.58
CA LEU A 308 -8.71 -14.71 -0.14
C LEU A 308 -8.16 -13.40 0.43
N ARG A 309 -8.75 -12.89 1.51
CA ARG A 309 -8.22 -11.72 2.19
C ARG A 309 -7.03 -12.09 3.08
N PHE A 310 -6.06 -11.18 3.19
CA PHE A 310 -4.95 -11.35 4.13
C PHE A 310 -5.45 -11.55 5.57
N ALA A 311 -6.42 -10.74 6.02
CA ALA A 311 -7.02 -10.87 7.34
C ALA A 311 -7.66 -12.26 7.57
N GLU A 312 -8.33 -12.82 6.56
CA GLU A 312 -8.96 -14.14 6.64
C GLU A 312 -7.93 -15.26 6.86
N ILE A 313 -6.84 -15.26 6.08
CA ILE A 313 -5.84 -16.32 6.19
C ILE A 313 -5.08 -16.29 7.52
N ILE A 314 -4.90 -15.12 8.12
CA ILE A 314 -4.23 -14.98 9.42
C ILE A 314 -5.19 -15.02 10.62
N GLY A 315 -6.51 -15.17 10.38
CA GLY A 315 -7.54 -15.21 11.41
C GLY A 315 -7.67 -13.91 12.20
N ALA A 316 -7.62 -12.75 11.51
CA ALA A 316 -7.60 -11.41 12.07
C ALA A 316 -8.87 -10.60 11.75
N PRO A 317 -9.12 -9.48 12.46
CA PRO A 317 -10.13 -8.51 12.05
C PRO A 317 -9.90 -7.97 10.64
N PRO A 318 -10.96 -7.58 9.88
CA PRO A 318 -10.85 -7.16 8.49
C PRO A 318 -9.86 -6.02 8.23
N GLU A 319 -9.71 -5.10 9.20
CA GLU A 319 -8.79 -3.96 9.13
C GLU A 319 -7.32 -4.38 9.02
N ALA A 320 -7.00 -5.63 9.39
CA ALA A 320 -5.66 -6.19 9.23
C ALA A 320 -5.25 -6.33 7.76
N SER A 321 -6.19 -6.49 6.81
CA SER A 321 -5.89 -6.47 5.38
C SER A 321 -5.38 -5.10 4.93
N THR A 322 -6.01 -4.01 5.37
CA THR A 322 -5.56 -2.64 5.06
C THR A 322 -4.21 -2.32 5.71
N CYS A 323 -3.97 -2.87 6.90
CA CYS A 323 -2.75 -2.69 7.68
C CYS A 323 -1.78 -3.88 7.56
N ALA A 324 -1.78 -4.60 6.43
CA ALA A 324 -1.05 -5.85 6.28
C ALA A 324 0.43 -5.79 6.69
N PRO A 325 1.24 -4.77 6.32
CA PRO A 325 2.62 -4.68 6.78
C PRO A 325 2.75 -4.54 8.30
N ALA A 326 1.91 -3.73 8.93
CA ALA A 326 1.91 -3.55 10.39
C ALA A 326 1.49 -4.85 11.11
N ALA A 327 0.44 -5.52 10.62
CA ALA A 327 0.01 -6.82 11.15
C ALA A 327 1.10 -7.89 10.98
N ALA A 328 1.76 -7.92 9.82
CA ALA A 328 2.86 -8.82 9.55
C ALA A 328 4.02 -8.62 10.53
N VAL A 329 4.45 -7.38 10.73
CA VAL A 329 5.55 -7.04 11.66
C VAL A 329 5.18 -7.40 13.10
N ALA A 330 3.91 -7.19 13.53
CA ALA A 330 3.44 -7.60 14.87
C ALA A 330 3.53 -9.12 15.07
N LEU A 331 3.12 -9.91 14.05
CA LEU A 331 3.22 -11.37 14.10
C LEU A 331 4.67 -11.86 14.08
N LEU A 332 5.50 -11.29 13.21
CA LEU A 332 6.89 -11.73 13.02
C LEU A 332 7.75 -11.42 14.25
N ILE A 333 7.62 -10.23 14.86
CA ILE A 333 8.39 -9.89 16.08
C ILE A 333 7.95 -10.74 17.26
N GLY A 334 6.66 -11.07 17.36
CA GLY A 334 6.13 -11.96 18.39
C GLY A 334 6.71 -13.37 18.36
N ARG A 335 7.25 -13.81 17.23
CA ARG A 335 7.90 -15.14 17.05
C ARG A 335 9.39 -15.14 17.40
N GLN A 336 10.04 -13.97 17.43
CA GLN A 336 11.49 -13.85 17.77
C GLN A 336 11.73 -13.54 19.25
N ALA A 337 10.73 -13.11 19.93
CA ALA A 337 10.77 -12.70 21.32
C ALA A 337 10.38 -13.92 22.25
#